data_322eabf7d6e2c019fc10377360b7f230
#
_entry.id   322eabf7d6e2c019fc10377360b7f230
#
_cell.length_a   1.000
_cell.length_b   1.000
_cell.length_c   1.000
_cell.angle_alpha   90.00
_cell.angle_beta   90.00
_cell.angle_gamma   90.00
#
_symmetry.space_group_name_H-M   'P 1'
#
loop_
_entity.id
_entity.type
_entity.pdbx_description
1 polymer ?
#
loop_
_entity_poly.entity_id
_entity_poly.type
_entity_poly.pdbx_seq_one_letter_code
_entity_poly.pdbx_strand_id
1 'polypeptide(L)'
;MPRILVIDDEQLLRSTVVTILTRAEFSVEEASDGRAGIAMFHKNPPDIVLTDIFMPNRDGIEIIKELKHSSPRTKIIAMTGGGHLRMMEIAAAAQVLGADHVLDKPFDSESLLAAINAVLGSLPPPKNQVGA
;
A
#
# COMPACT_ATOMS: atom_id res chain seq x y z
N MET A 1 -15.11 0.80 7.98
CA MET A 1 -14.57 0.58 6.62
C MET A 1 -13.14 1.07 6.55
N PRO A 2 -12.17 0.19 6.32
CA PRO A 2 -10.77 0.61 6.23
C PRO A 2 -10.54 1.55 5.05
N ARG A 3 -9.66 2.51 5.26
CA ARG A 3 -9.27 3.47 4.22
C ARG A 3 -7.93 3.09 3.65
N ILE A 4 -7.84 3.05 2.32
CA ILE A 4 -6.64 2.65 1.60
C ILE A 4 -6.20 3.78 0.69
N LEU A 5 -4.93 4.15 0.76
CA LEU A 5 -4.32 5.09 -0.16
C LEU A 5 -3.46 4.29 -1.15
N VAL A 6 -3.74 4.44 -2.44
CA VAL A 6 -2.99 3.78 -3.52
C VAL A 6 -2.07 4.79 -4.18
N ILE A 7 -0.78 4.52 -4.18
CA ILE A 7 0.24 5.38 -4.79
C ILE A 7 0.91 4.61 -5.92
N ASP A 8 0.68 5.01 -7.15
CA ASP A 8 1.27 4.37 -8.33
C ASP A 8 1.26 5.36 -9.49
N ASP A 9 2.37 5.51 -10.19
CA ASP A 9 2.47 6.41 -11.33
C ASP A 9 1.86 5.80 -12.60
N GLU A 10 1.62 4.50 -12.63
CA GLU A 10 1.02 3.80 -13.76
C GLU A 10 -0.51 3.89 -13.67
N GLN A 11 -1.07 4.79 -14.46
CA GLN A 11 -2.50 5.11 -14.39
C GLN A 11 -3.41 3.89 -14.56
N LEU A 12 -3.09 3.05 -15.54
CA LEU A 12 -3.95 1.91 -15.84
C LEU A 12 -4.00 0.91 -14.68
N LEU A 13 -2.85 0.58 -14.13
CA LEU A 13 -2.79 -0.32 -12.98
C LEU A 13 -3.45 0.31 -11.75
N ARG A 14 -3.19 1.59 -11.51
CA ARG A 14 -3.80 2.31 -10.40
C ARG A 14 -5.33 2.28 -10.48
N SER A 15 -5.87 2.56 -11.66
CA SER A 15 -7.32 2.52 -11.86
C SER A 15 -7.91 1.12 -11.63
N THR A 16 -7.20 0.09 -12.08
CA THR A 16 -7.62 -1.29 -11.86
C THR A 16 -7.65 -1.63 -10.38
N VAL A 17 -6.60 -1.28 -9.67
CA VAL A 17 -6.50 -1.52 -8.23
C VAL A 17 -7.62 -0.79 -7.48
N VAL A 18 -7.83 0.48 -7.80
CA VAL A 18 -8.91 1.27 -7.17
C VAL A 18 -10.26 0.63 -7.41
N THR A 19 -10.52 0.15 -8.63
CA THR A 19 -11.78 -0.51 -8.95
C THR A 19 -11.98 -1.78 -8.13
N ILE A 20 -10.96 -2.61 -8.04
CA ILE A 20 -11.03 -3.86 -7.27
C ILE A 20 -11.32 -3.57 -5.79
N LEU A 21 -10.59 -2.64 -5.21
CA LEU A 21 -10.73 -2.31 -3.79
C LEU A 21 -12.07 -1.65 -3.50
N THR A 22 -12.54 -0.78 -4.39
CA THR A 22 -13.85 -0.13 -4.22
C THR A 22 -14.98 -1.15 -4.28
N ARG A 23 -14.90 -2.10 -5.19
CA ARG A 23 -15.90 -3.18 -5.29
C ARG A 23 -15.88 -4.09 -4.06
N ALA A 24 -14.74 -4.21 -3.40
CA ALA A 24 -14.63 -4.95 -2.16
C ALA A 24 -15.03 -4.13 -0.94
N GLU A 25 -15.62 -2.96 -1.16
CA GLU A 25 -16.20 -2.08 -0.14
C GLU A 25 -15.17 -1.37 0.75
N PHE A 26 -13.96 -1.17 0.26
CA PHE A 26 -12.98 -0.32 0.92
C PHE A 26 -13.16 1.13 0.49
N SER A 27 -12.80 2.05 1.37
CA SER A 27 -12.72 3.47 1.03
C SER A 27 -11.34 3.74 0.45
N VAL A 28 -11.28 4.21 -0.80
CA VAL A 28 -10.01 4.29 -1.53
C VAL A 28 -9.73 5.70 -2.00
N GLU A 29 -8.51 6.16 -1.76
CA GLU A 29 -7.96 7.37 -2.34
C GLU A 29 -6.76 6.99 -3.19
N GLU A 30 -6.42 7.80 -4.18
CA GLU A 30 -5.31 7.48 -5.08
C GLU A 30 -4.42 8.68 -5.31
N ALA A 31 -3.15 8.42 -5.52
CA ALA A 31 -2.15 9.41 -5.87
C ALA A 31 -1.29 8.89 -7.01
N SER A 32 -0.95 9.77 -7.94
CA SER A 32 -0.20 9.40 -9.14
C SER A 32 1.32 9.43 -8.95
N ASP A 33 1.79 9.95 -7.82
CA ASP A 33 3.20 9.96 -7.51
C ASP A 33 3.42 10.02 -5.98
N GLY A 34 4.67 9.84 -5.59
CA GLY A 34 5.01 9.80 -4.16
C GLY A 34 4.78 11.10 -3.44
N ARG A 35 5.01 12.23 -4.11
CA ARG A 35 4.82 13.54 -3.48
C ARG A 35 3.35 13.78 -3.14
N ALA A 36 2.48 13.52 -4.10
CA ALA A 36 1.03 13.65 -3.89
C ALA A 36 0.56 12.66 -2.82
N GLY A 37 1.08 11.43 -2.85
CA GLY A 37 0.73 10.42 -1.87
C GLY A 37 1.09 10.81 -0.46
N ILE A 38 2.31 11.33 -0.26
CA ILE A 38 2.75 11.78 1.05
C ILE A 38 1.90 12.95 1.56
N ALA A 39 1.57 13.90 0.68
CA ALA A 39 0.73 15.03 1.05
C ALA A 39 -0.66 14.57 1.50
N MET A 40 -1.26 13.64 0.77
CA MET A 40 -2.56 13.06 1.12
C MET A 40 -2.48 12.29 2.45
N PHE A 41 -1.41 11.54 2.63
CA PHE A 41 -1.18 10.79 3.86
C PHE A 41 -1.13 11.70 5.08
N HIS A 42 -0.39 12.78 5.02
CA HIS A 42 -0.26 13.71 6.15
C HIS A 42 -1.57 14.45 6.43
N LYS A 43 -2.34 14.73 5.39
CA LYS A 43 -3.63 15.40 5.55
C LYS A 43 -4.64 14.51 6.28
N ASN A 44 -4.65 13.22 5.97
CA ASN A 44 -5.61 12.29 6.52
C ASN A 44 -5.04 10.86 6.46
N PRO A 45 -4.27 10.42 7.46
CA PRO A 45 -3.60 9.14 7.42
C PRO A 45 -4.58 7.97 7.23
N PRO A 46 -4.36 7.12 6.22
CA PRO A 46 -5.21 5.96 5.98
C PRO A 46 -4.82 4.78 6.89
N ASP A 47 -5.62 3.74 6.84
CA ASP A 47 -5.29 2.50 7.55
C ASP A 47 -4.21 1.70 6.82
N ILE A 48 -4.26 1.73 5.48
CA ILE A 48 -3.36 0.98 4.62
C ILE A 48 -2.84 1.88 3.50
N VAL A 49 -1.56 1.81 3.22
CA VAL A 49 -0.96 2.41 2.03
C VAL A 49 -0.48 1.29 1.12
N LEU A 50 -0.91 1.33 -0.14
CA LEU A 50 -0.47 0.42 -1.18
C LEU A 50 0.38 1.26 -2.14
N THR A 51 1.68 1.07 -2.14
CA THR A 51 2.59 1.93 -2.90
C THR A 51 3.52 1.14 -3.81
N ASP A 52 3.69 1.64 -5.03
CA ASP A 52 4.71 1.15 -5.94
C ASP A 52 6.09 1.56 -5.41
N ILE A 53 7.05 0.67 -5.53
CA ILE A 53 8.43 0.96 -5.14
C ILE A 53 9.16 1.76 -6.22
N PHE A 54 8.87 1.47 -7.49
CA PHE A 54 9.54 2.13 -8.61
C PHE A 54 8.70 3.26 -9.18
N MET A 55 9.04 4.49 -8.81
CA MET A 55 8.37 5.69 -9.32
C MET A 55 9.40 6.74 -9.72
N PRO A 56 9.15 7.51 -10.80
CA PRO A 56 10.15 8.42 -11.37
C PRO A 56 10.64 9.53 -10.44
N ASN A 57 9.74 10.11 -9.65
CA ASN A 57 10.05 11.32 -8.90
C ASN A 57 10.48 11.08 -7.45
N ARG A 58 10.23 9.91 -6.94
CA ARG A 58 10.60 9.58 -5.58
C ARG A 58 10.67 8.07 -5.41
N ASP A 59 11.72 7.63 -4.78
CA ASP A 59 11.92 6.22 -4.49
C ASP A 59 10.87 5.72 -3.51
N GLY A 60 10.16 4.65 -3.85
CA GLY A 60 9.17 4.05 -2.99
C GLY A 60 9.72 3.57 -1.66
N ILE A 61 10.99 3.19 -1.62
CA ILE A 61 11.66 2.80 -0.37
C ILE A 61 11.70 4.00 0.59
N GLU A 62 12.04 5.19 0.09
CA GLU A 62 12.03 6.41 0.90
C GLU A 62 10.64 6.75 1.39
N ILE A 63 9.62 6.54 0.55
CA ILE A 63 8.23 6.76 0.92
C ILE A 63 7.85 5.85 2.09
N ILE A 64 8.16 4.57 2.00
CA ILE A 64 7.86 3.60 3.06
C ILE A 64 8.50 4.04 4.37
N LYS A 65 9.77 4.42 4.32
CA LYS A 65 10.51 4.87 5.49
C LYS A 65 9.85 6.09 6.13
N GLU A 66 9.49 7.07 5.32
CA GLU A 66 8.86 8.30 5.80
C GLU A 66 7.49 8.02 6.42
N LEU A 67 6.66 7.22 5.76
CA LEU A 67 5.33 6.91 6.24
C LEU A 67 5.36 6.13 7.55
N LYS A 68 6.23 5.15 7.66
CA LYS A 68 6.37 4.38 8.90
C LYS A 68 6.88 5.22 10.05
N HIS A 69 7.78 6.15 9.77
CA HIS A 69 8.26 7.08 10.78
C HIS A 69 7.13 8.00 11.27
N SER A 70 6.33 8.51 10.34
CA SER A 70 5.23 9.44 10.66
C SER A 70 4.03 8.75 11.30
N SER A 71 3.74 7.51 10.92
CA SER A 71 2.59 6.77 11.43
C SER A 71 2.89 5.28 11.51
N PRO A 72 3.49 4.83 12.62
CA PRO A 72 3.83 3.41 12.79
C PRO A 72 2.64 2.47 12.73
N ARG A 73 1.42 2.96 12.94
CA ARG A 73 0.21 2.15 12.90
C ARG A 73 -0.29 1.86 11.50
N THR A 74 0.03 2.72 10.52
CA THR A 74 -0.40 2.51 9.15
C THR A 74 0.28 1.28 8.59
N LYS A 75 -0.50 0.39 7.97
CA LYS A 75 0.04 -0.79 7.32
C LYS A 75 0.46 -0.42 5.91
N ILE A 76 1.60 -0.94 5.48
CA ILE A 76 2.15 -0.62 4.16
C ILE A 76 2.34 -1.88 3.36
N ILE A 77 1.76 -1.89 2.16
CA ILE A 77 1.96 -2.94 1.16
C ILE A 77 2.79 -2.34 0.03
N ALA A 78 3.96 -2.90 -0.21
CA ALA A 78 4.83 -2.47 -1.29
C ALA A 78 4.55 -3.30 -2.54
N MET A 79 4.39 -2.63 -3.68
CA MET A 79 4.22 -3.30 -4.98
C MET A 79 5.54 -3.28 -5.72
N THR A 80 5.99 -4.44 -6.18
CA THR A 80 7.27 -4.57 -6.90
C THR A 80 7.06 -5.19 -8.26
N GLY A 81 7.83 -4.73 -9.23
CA GLY A 81 7.88 -5.33 -10.55
C GLY A 81 9.31 -5.30 -11.06
N GLY A 82 9.66 -6.17 -12.01
CA GLY A 82 10.99 -6.22 -12.59
C GLY A 82 11.63 -7.59 -12.49
N GLY A 83 12.92 -7.69 -12.77
CA GLY A 83 13.64 -8.95 -12.82
C GLY A 83 13.66 -9.69 -11.49
N HIS A 84 13.64 -11.00 -11.56
CA HIS A 84 13.49 -11.90 -10.42
C HIS A 84 14.48 -11.65 -9.27
N LEU A 85 15.77 -11.54 -9.55
CA LEU A 85 16.79 -11.36 -8.53
C LEU A 85 16.71 -9.99 -7.87
N ARG A 86 16.48 -8.97 -8.68
CA ARG A 86 16.37 -7.61 -8.19
C ARG A 86 15.14 -7.42 -7.31
N MET A 87 14.06 -8.12 -7.65
CA MET A 87 12.82 -8.08 -6.90
C MET A 87 13.00 -8.62 -5.48
N MET A 88 13.75 -9.70 -5.32
CA MET A 88 13.99 -10.28 -4.00
C MET A 88 14.78 -9.31 -3.10
N GLU A 89 15.80 -8.66 -3.64
CA GLU A 89 16.58 -7.68 -2.90
C GLU A 89 15.74 -6.49 -2.46
N ILE A 90 14.91 -5.98 -3.36
CA ILE A 90 14.06 -4.83 -3.08
C ILE A 90 12.96 -5.19 -2.08
N ALA A 91 12.36 -6.38 -2.21
CA ALA A 91 11.36 -6.85 -1.27
C ALA A 91 11.94 -6.95 0.14
N ALA A 92 13.14 -7.50 0.27
CA ALA A 92 13.81 -7.60 1.56
C ALA A 92 14.08 -6.23 2.16
N ALA A 93 14.57 -5.28 1.34
CA ALA A 93 14.82 -3.92 1.79
C ALA A 93 13.54 -3.23 2.24
N ALA A 94 12.45 -3.40 1.48
CA ALA A 94 11.15 -2.81 1.83
C ALA A 94 10.65 -3.31 3.17
N GLN A 95 10.77 -4.61 3.42
CA GLN A 95 10.34 -5.20 4.68
C GLN A 95 11.17 -4.68 5.86
N VAL A 96 12.48 -4.57 5.69
CA VAL A 96 13.37 -4.03 6.73
C VAL A 96 12.99 -2.59 7.07
N LEU A 97 12.57 -1.81 6.09
CA LEU A 97 12.22 -0.40 6.29
C LEU A 97 10.78 -0.19 6.76
N GLY A 98 9.98 -1.23 6.84
CA GLY A 98 8.67 -1.14 7.46
C GLY A 98 7.48 -1.55 6.59
N ALA A 99 7.68 -2.09 5.39
CA ALA A 99 6.57 -2.65 4.64
C ALA A 99 6.06 -3.90 5.35
N ASP A 100 4.75 -3.96 5.53
CA ASP A 100 4.12 -5.09 6.22
C ASP A 100 3.87 -6.26 5.28
N HIS A 101 3.82 -5.99 3.97
CA HIS A 101 3.62 -7.02 2.96
C HIS A 101 4.20 -6.53 1.64
N VAL A 102 4.63 -7.46 0.80
CA VAL A 102 5.15 -7.15 -0.53
C VAL A 102 4.33 -7.91 -1.56
N LEU A 103 3.86 -7.21 -2.58
CA LEU A 103 3.01 -7.77 -3.62
C LEU A 103 3.71 -7.65 -4.98
N ASP A 104 3.92 -8.77 -5.64
CA ASP A 104 4.66 -8.82 -6.90
C ASP A 104 3.75 -8.50 -8.09
N LYS A 105 4.19 -7.62 -8.96
CA LYS A 105 3.50 -7.37 -10.24
C LYS A 105 3.95 -8.39 -11.29
N PRO A 106 3.08 -8.84 -12.17
CA PRO A 106 1.64 -8.59 -12.19
C PRO A 106 0.92 -9.44 -11.14
N PHE A 107 -0.14 -8.89 -10.57
CA PHE A 107 -0.97 -9.63 -9.61
C PHE A 107 -2.43 -9.60 -10.05
N ASP A 108 -3.21 -10.57 -9.63
CA ASP A 108 -4.64 -10.61 -9.88
C ASP A 108 -5.41 -10.05 -8.69
N SER A 109 -6.73 -9.94 -8.85
CA SER A 109 -7.59 -9.40 -7.78
C SER A 109 -7.54 -10.26 -6.52
N GLU A 110 -7.43 -11.57 -6.68
CA GLU A 110 -7.37 -12.49 -5.55
C GLU A 110 -6.10 -12.25 -4.71
N SER A 111 -4.94 -12.11 -5.37
CA SER A 111 -3.67 -11.83 -4.69
C SER A 111 -3.70 -10.48 -3.99
N LEU A 112 -4.27 -9.47 -4.64
CA LEU A 112 -4.40 -8.14 -4.07
C LEU A 112 -5.26 -8.19 -2.81
N LEU A 113 -6.43 -8.80 -2.87
CA LEU A 113 -7.33 -8.87 -1.73
C LEU A 113 -6.75 -9.73 -0.60
N ALA A 114 -6.00 -10.79 -0.94
CA ALA A 114 -5.31 -11.58 0.07
C ALA A 114 -4.26 -10.75 0.82
N ALA A 115 -3.52 -9.90 0.10
CA ALA A 115 -2.53 -9.01 0.73
C ALA A 115 -3.22 -8.00 1.67
N ILE A 116 -4.32 -7.43 1.24
CA ILE A 116 -5.10 -6.50 2.06
C ILE A 116 -5.59 -7.21 3.33
N ASN A 117 -6.16 -8.38 3.21
CA ASN A 117 -6.66 -9.14 4.34
C ASN A 117 -5.54 -9.56 5.29
N ALA A 118 -4.36 -9.89 4.75
CA ALA A 118 -3.22 -10.25 5.58
C ALA A 118 -2.80 -9.11 6.51
N VAL A 119 -2.77 -7.87 6.01
CA VAL A 119 -2.41 -6.73 6.86
C VAL A 119 -3.56 -6.26 7.74
N LEU A 120 -4.82 -6.45 7.31
CA LEU A 120 -5.99 -6.12 8.11
C LEU A 120 -6.05 -6.99 9.38
N GLY A 121 -5.65 -8.24 9.29
CA GLY A 121 -5.62 -9.15 10.43
C GLY A 121 -4.74 -8.67 11.57
N SER A 122 -3.81 -7.74 11.32
CA SER A 122 -2.93 -7.18 12.34
C SER A 122 -3.34 -5.78 12.79
N LEU A 123 -4.46 -5.23 12.26
CA LEU A 123 -4.98 -3.95 12.73
C LEU A 123 -5.81 -4.15 14.00
N PRO A 124 -5.77 -3.19 14.94
CA PRO A 124 -6.65 -3.25 16.09
C PRO A 124 -8.11 -3.13 15.65
N PRO A 125 -9.05 -3.83 16.31
CA PRO A 125 -10.46 -3.72 15.94
C PRO A 125 -10.98 -2.31 16.19
N PRO A 126 -11.98 -1.86 15.38
CA PRO A 126 -12.62 -0.58 15.62
C PRO A 126 -13.27 -0.53 17.02
N LYS A 127 -13.29 0.65 17.62
CA LYS A 127 -13.85 0.81 18.96
C LYS A 127 -15.31 0.39 19.09
N ASN A 128 -16.08 0.52 18.01
CA ASN A 128 -17.51 0.18 18.05
C ASN A 128 -17.80 -1.22 17.55
N GLN A 129 -16.80 -2.01 17.28
CA GLN A 129 -17.01 -3.38 16.85
C GLN A 129 -17.32 -4.23 18.07
N VAL A 130 -18.58 -4.52 18.27
CA VAL A 130 -19.04 -5.26 19.42
C VAL A 130 -19.18 -6.72 19.05
N GLY A 131 -18.41 -7.56 19.69
CA GLY A 131 -18.58 -9.00 19.71
C GLY A 131 -18.86 -9.66 18.38
N ALA A 132 -18.25 -9.16 17.35
CA ALA A 132 -18.46 -9.74 16.02
C ALA A 132 -17.88 -11.14 15.97
#